data_cbdc3be7a15e0722b93eab6bf87770b7
#
_entry.id   cbdc3be7a15e0722b93eab6bf87770b7
#
_cell.length_a   1.000
_cell.length_b   1.000
_cell.length_c   1.000
_cell.angle_alpha   90.00
_cell.angle_beta   90.00
_cell.angle_gamma   90.00
#
_symmetry.space_group_name_H-M   'P 1'
#
loop_
_entity.id
_entity.type
_entity.pdbx_description
1 polymer ?
#
loop_
_entity_poly.entity_id
_entity_poly.type
_entity_poly.pdbx_seq_one_letter_code
_entity_poly.pdbx_strand_id
1 'polypeptide(L)'
;IIGLGFIGTQKHLVGMAQHSDRAEIVAFCDFEEDRAENARTQARQNGSASEDAYTTTDYREVVNDPSIDIIHVCTWNTNHCEITCAALEAGKHVLVEKPMAVTGADARKMVDTAKRTGKKLSVGFQYRFRKEAQFLRKAIDEGRLGEIYAAKAHAIRRRGVPIWGVFTDKEKQGGGPLIDLGGHAIDQALWFMGNYDIASVTGVVNYKLGDKPEGNMAGPWDPDTYTVEDSAFGFVTFKNGASL
;
A
#
# COMPACT_ATOMS: atom_id res chain seq x y z
N ILE A 1 8.52 -4.51 11.72
CA ILE A 1 7.80 -4.68 10.44
C ILE A 1 6.85 -5.86 10.60
N ILE A 2 5.58 -5.66 10.24
CA ILE A 2 4.53 -6.68 10.24
C ILE A 2 4.14 -6.99 8.79
N GLY A 3 4.29 -8.25 8.36
CA GLY A 3 4.16 -8.71 6.99
C GLY A 3 5.49 -8.65 6.23
N LEU A 4 6.09 -9.82 6.05
CA LEU A 4 7.44 -9.98 5.48
C LEU A 4 7.39 -10.74 4.15
N GLY A 5 6.33 -10.51 3.39
CA GLY A 5 6.22 -10.89 1.99
C GLY A 5 7.13 -10.02 1.10
N PHE A 6 6.85 -10.03 -0.22
CA PHE A 6 7.67 -9.31 -1.21
C PHE A 6 7.88 -7.82 -0.86
N ILE A 7 6.82 -7.10 -0.48
CA ILE A 7 6.93 -5.65 -0.18
C ILE A 7 7.72 -5.42 1.11
N GLY A 8 7.41 -6.14 2.17
CA GLY A 8 8.11 -6.02 3.45
C GLY A 8 9.62 -6.26 3.31
N THR A 9 10.03 -7.29 2.58
CA THR A 9 11.43 -7.66 2.43
C THR A 9 12.15 -6.89 1.33
N GLN A 10 11.56 -6.75 0.12
CA GLN A 10 12.23 -6.17 -1.04
C GLN A 10 12.14 -4.65 -1.11
N LYS A 11 11.28 -4.02 -0.32
CA LYS A 11 11.11 -2.56 -0.30
C LYS A 11 11.35 -1.96 1.08
N HIS A 12 10.56 -2.34 2.10
CA HIS A 12 10.69 -1.75 3.42
C HIS A 12 12.02 -2.09 4.08
N LEU A 13 12.41 -3.35 4.11
CA LEU A 13 13.66 -3.79 4.70
C LEU A 13 14.88 -3.17 3.97
N VAL A 14 14.86 -3.16 2.63
CA VAL A 14 15.92 -2.52 1.83
C VAL A 14 15.95 -0.99 2.04
N GLY A 15 14.77 -0.35 2.15
CA GLY A 15 14.67 1.08 2.47
C GLY A 15 15.23 1.40 3.85
N MET A 16 14.94 0.59 4.86
CA MET A 16 15.46 0.75 6.23
C MET A 16 16.98 0.65 6.27
N ALA A 17 17.57 -0.26 5.50
CA ALA A 17 19.02 -0.38 5.42
C ALA A 17 19.74 0.90 4.94
N GLN A 18 19.05 1.73 4.13
CA GLN A 18 19.57 3.02 3.67
C GLN A 18 19.47 4.13 4.74
N HIS A 19 18.80 3.86 5.84
CA HIS A 19 18.55 4.80 6.93
C HIS A 19 18.92 4.22 8.31
N SER A 20 19.82 3.24 8.33
CA SER A 20 20.30 2.58 9.56
C SER A 20 21.03 3.54 10.54
N ASP A 21 21.44 4.71 10.07
CA ASP A 21 21.97 5.81 10.89
C ASP A 21 20.88 6.54 11.72
N ARG A 22 19.61 6.31 11.42
CA ARG A 22 18.47 7.06 12.00
C ARG A 22 17.42 6.16 12.63
N ALA A 23 17.34 4.91 12.22
CA ALA A 23 16.35 3.96 12.72
C ALA A 23 16.85 2.53 12.55
N GLU A 24 16.44 1.66 13.46
CA GLU A 24 16.74 0.24 13.42
C GLU A 24 15.45 -0.59 13.49
N ILE A 25 15.52 -1.82 13.01
CA ILE A 25 14.40 -2.76 13.04
C ILE A 25 14.59 -3.66 14.27
N VAL A 26 13.66 -3.59 15.22
CA VAL A 26 13.71 -4.36 16.46
C VAL A 26 12.78 -5.58 16.45
N ALA A 27 11.81 -5.63 15.55
CA ALA A 27 10.86 -6.75 15.46
C ALA A 27 10.51 -7.12 14.01
N PHE A 28 10.45 -8.41 13.75
CA PHE A 28 10.10 -9.03 12.49
C PHE A 28 8.90 -9.95 12.71
N CYS A 29 7.74 -9.59 12.15
CA CYS A 29 6.51 -10.34 12.35
C CYS A 29 5.93 -10.81 11.01
N ASP A 30 5.72 -12.11 10.89
CA ASP A 30 4.95 -12.73 9.80
C ASP A 30 4.26 -13.98 10.35
N PHE A 31 3.09 -14.34 9.82
CA PHE A 31 2.41 -15.58 10.22
C PHE A 31 3.21 -16.85 9.83
N GLU A 32 4.15 -16.72 8.89
CA GLU A 32 5.13 -17.74 8.56
C GLU A 32 6.46 -17.43 9.29
N GLU A 33 6.80 -18.24 10.28
CA GLU A 33 7.99 -18.08 11.12
C GLU A 33 9.29 -17.97 10.30
N ASP A 34 9.43 -18.84 9.30
CA ASP A 34 10.61 -18.84 8.41
C ASP A 34 10.79 -17.51 7.67
N ARG A 35 9.70 -16.82 7.31
CA ARG A 35 9.79 -15.48 6.69
C ARG A 35 10.33 -14.45 7.66
N ALA A 36 9.88 -14.49 8.90
CA ALA A 36 10.36 -13.58 9.93
C ALA A 36 11.85 -13.80 10.23
N GLU A 37 12.28 -15.04 10.36
CA GLU A 37 13.67 -15.41 10.59
C GLU A 37 14.59 -15.02 9.42
N ASN A 38 14.18 -15.29 8.19
CA ASN A 38 14.91 -14.92 6.99
C ASN A 38 15.06 -13.40 6.87
N ALA A 39 13.99 -12.64 7.13
CA ALA A 39 14.01 -11.18 7.10
C ALA A 39 14.93 -10.61 8.19
N ARG A 40 14.90 -11.14 9.41
CA ARG A 40 15.82 -10.76 10.49
C ARG A 40 17.27 -11.03 10.10
N THR A 41 17.56 -12.20 9.55
CA THR A 41 18.89 -12.55 9.07
C THR A 41 19.40 -11.58 8.01
N GLN A 42 18.56 -11.25 7.02
CA GLN A 42 18.89 -10.27 5.99
C GLN A 42 19.13 -8.87 6.57
N ALA A 43 18.30 -8.45 7.54
CA ALA A 43 18.44 -7.14 8.19
C ALA A 43 19.71 -7.04 9.04
N ARG A 44 20.11 -8.12 9.70
CA ARG A 44 21.41 -8.18 10.42
C ARG A 44 22.59 -8.08 9.46
N GLN A 45 22.54 -8.76 8.34
CA GLN A 45 23.59 -8.71 7.31
C GLN A 45 23.79 -7.33 6.70
N ASN A 46 22.73 -6.55 6.55
CA ASN A 46 22.78 -5.21 5.99
C ASN A 46 22.85 -4.08 7.04
N GLY A 47 22.94 -4.43 8.31
CA GLY A 47 23.11 -3.49 9.42
C GLY A 47 21.87 -2.68 9.79
N SER A 48 20.66 -3.11 9.39
CA SER A 48 19.40 -2.40 9.69
C SER A 48 18.65 -2.98 10.89
N ALA A 49 19.03 -4.16 11.40
CA ALA A 49 18.43 -4.75 12.58
C ALA A 49 19.22 -4.39 13.85
N SER A 50 18.50 -4.18 14.94
CA SER A 50 19.08 -4.10 16.28
C SER A 50 19.71 -5.44 16.68
N GLU A 51 20.67 -5.40 17.63
CA GLU A 51 21.31 -6.61 18.15
C GLU A 51 20.31 -7.56 18.80
N ASP A 52 19.34 -6.99 19.54
CA ASP A 52 18.30 -7.72 20.27
C ASP A 52 17.03 -7.94 19.44
N ALA A 53 17.10 -7.74 18.11
CA ALA A 53 15.94 -7.89 17.25
C ALA A 53 15.37 -9.31 17.31
N TYR A 54 14.05 -9.39 17.50
CA TYR A 54 13.33 -10.65 17.65
C TYR A 54 12.37 -10.93 16.47
N THR A 55 11.89 -12.17 16.42
CA THR A 55 10.87 -12.62 15.49
C THR A 55 9.63 -13.08 16.23
N THR A 56 8.47 -12.93 15.63
CA THR A 56 7.21 -13.42 16.19
C THR A 56 6.19 -13.70 15.08
N THR A 57 5.22 -14.56 15.36
CA THR A 57 4.07 -14.81 14.50
C THR A 57 2.81 -14.05 14.94
N ASP A 58 2.83 -13.42 16.12
CA ASP A 58 1.72 -12.61 16.63
C ASP A 58 2.05 -11.10 16.55
N TYR A 59 1.36 -10.38 15.69
CA TYR A 59 1.53 -8.93 15.56
C TYR A 59 1.22 -8.16 16.86
N ARG A 60 0.46 -8.74 17.79
CA ARG A 60 0.12 -8.12 19.07
C ARG A 60 1.33 -7.96 19.98
N GLU A 61 2.30 -8.87 19.87
CA GLU A 61 3.58 -8.73 20.59
C GLU A 61 4.32 -7.48 20.12
N VAL A 62 4.38 -7.28 18.79
CA VAL A 62 5.00 -6.07 18.20
C VAL A 62 4.25 -4.80 18.58
N VAL A 63 2.94 -4.84 18.56
CA VAL A 63 2.09 -3.68 18.91
C VAL A 63 2.27 -3.27 20.38
N ASN A 64 2.39 -4.25 21.28
CA ASN A 64 2.48 -4.02 22.72
C ASN A 64 3.91 -3.78 23.21
N ASP A 65 4.92 -3.94 22.38
CA ASP A 65 6.33 -3.72 22.76
C ASP A 65 6.60 -2.22 22.98
N PRO A 66 6.94 -1.81 24.22
CA PRO A 66 7.17 -0.39 24.53
C PRO A 66 8.42 0.20 23.85
N SER A 67 9.34 -0.62 23.38
CA SER A 67 10.57 -0.17 22.71
C SER A 67 10.34 0.26 21.27
N ILE A 68 9.16 -0.03 20.70
CA ILE A 68 8.83 0.27 19.29
C ILE A 68 8.13 1.62 19.19
N ASP A 69 8.65 2.52 18.37
CA ASP A 69 8.05 3.83 18.06
C ASP A 69 7.17 3.80 16.83
N ILE A 70 7.57 3.04 15.80
CA ILE A 70 6.97 3.04 14.46
C ILE A 70 6.72 1.60 14.01
N ILE A 71 5.55 1.34 13.46
CA ILE A 71 5.21 0.04 12.86
C ILE A 71 4.98 0.21 11.36
N HIS A 72 5.66 -0.62 10.56
CA HIS A 72 5.36 -0.80 9.15
C HIS A 72 4.39 -1.96 8.98
N VAL A 73 3.22 -1.69 8.38
CA VAL A 73 2.19 -2.71 8.09
C VAL A 73 2.24 -3.05 6.60
N CYS A 74 2.74 -4.25 6.30
CA CYS A 74 2.98 -4.76 4.94
C CYS A 74 2.25 -6.08 4.69
N THR A 75 1.14 -6.30 5.38
CA THR A 75 0.32 -7.51 5.33
C THR A 75 -0.61 -7.53 4.11
N TRP A 76 -1.53 -8.49 4.06
CA TRP A 76 -2.64 -8.46 3.11
C TRP A 76 -3.54 -7.24 3.36
N ASN A 77 -4.14 -6.74 2.29
CA ASN A 77 -4.92 -5.50 2.35
C ASN A 77 -6.05 -5.53 3.38
N THR A 78 -6.70 -6.69 3.56
CA THR A 78 -7.80 -6.87 4.53
C THR A 78 -7.37 -6.70 5.98
N ASN A 79 -6.10 -6.91 6.30
CA ASN A 79 -5.58 -6.79 7.67
C ASN A 79 -5.08 -5.37 7.99
N HIS A 80 -4.95 -4.49 7.00
CA HIS A 80 -4.39 -3.15 7.19
C HIS A 80 -5.11 -2.36 8.28
N CYS A 81 -6.45 -2.35 8.25
CA CYS A 81 -7.25 -1.57 9.20
C CYS A 81 -7.09 -2.07 10.64
N GLU A 82 -7.21 -3.37 10.87
CA GLU A 82 -7.11 -3.97 12.20
C GLU A 82 -5.75 -3.67 12.84
N ILE A 83 -4.67 -4.04 12.14
CA ILE A 83 -3.31 -3.90 12.67
C ILE A 83 -2.93 -2.43 12.85
N THR A 84 -3.28 -1.57 11.88
CA THR A 84 -3.01 -0.13 11.97
C THR A 84 -3.73 0.52 13.16
N CYS A 85 -5.01 0.22 13.35
CA CYS A 85 -5.76 0.77 14.48
C CYS A 85 -5.19 0.30 15.81
N ALA A 86 -4.86 -0.99 15.94
CA ALA A 86 -4.24 -1.54 17.15
C ALA A 86 -2.91 -0.84 17.46
N ALA A 87 -2.05 -0.66 16.45
CA ALA A 87 -0.77 0.03 16.61
C ALA A 87 -0.93 1.50 17.04
N LEU A 88 -1.84 2.24 16.40
CA LEU A 88 -2.12 3.63 16.77
C LEU A 88 -2.66 3.75 18.20
N GLU A 89 -3.55 2.84 18.61
CA GLU A 89 -4.11 2.79 19.97
C GLU A 89 -3.05 2.45 21.04
N ALA A 90 -2.09 1.60 20.68
CA ALA A 90 -0.93 1.30 21.52
C ALA A 90 0.13 2.43 21.53
N GLY A 91 -0.17 3.56 20.89
CA GLY A 91 0.72 4.73 20.92
C GLY A 91 1.85 4.69 19.90
N LYS A 92 1.79 3.85 18.87
CA LYS A 92 2.79 3.76 17.81
C LYS A 92 2.43 4.64 16.63
N HIS A 93 3.43 5.15 15.92
CA HIS A 93 3.26 5.70 14.59
C HIS A 93 3.16 4.58 13.57
N VAL A 94 2.45 4.80 12.46
CA VAL A 94 2.23 3.72 11.48
C VAL A 94 2.53 4.20 10.05
N LEU A 95 3.30 3.40 9.33
CA LEU A 95 3.38 3.40 7.88
C LEU A 95 2.69 2.13 7.38
N VAL A 96 1.52 2.28 6.76
CA VAL A 96 0.78 1.17 6.15
C VAL A 96 0.99 1.14 4.65
N GLU A 97 1.15 -0.04 4.07
CA GLU A 97 1.19 -0.20 2.62
C GLU A 97 -0.15 0.17 1.96
N LYS A 98 -0.06 0.51 0.69
CA LYS A 98 -1.25 0.74 -0.14
C LYS A 98 -1.94 -0.60 -0.51
N PRO A 99 -3.25 -0.59 -0.67
CA PRO A 99 -4.18 0.49 -0.39
C PRO A 99 -4.28 0.74 1.12
N MET A 100 -4.70 1.92 1.54
CA MET A 100 -4.87 2.21 2.97
C MET A 100 -5.75 1.18 3.66
N ALA A 101 -6.87 0.84 3.03
CA ALA A 101 -7.81 -0.20 3.46
C ALA A 101 -8.63 -0.70 2.26
N VAL A 102 -9.35 -1.79 2.44
CA VAL A 102 -10.22 -2.37 1.41
C VAL A 102 -11.52 -1.58 1.27
N THR A 103 -12.03 -0.97 2.35
CA THR A 103 -13.27 -0.19 2.36
C THR A 103 -13.05 1.24 2.80
N GLY A 104 -13.91 2.15 2.32
CA GLY A 104 -13.91 3.54 2.79
C GLY A 104 -14.25 3.68 4.28
N ALA A 105 -15.04 2.78 4.84
CA ALA A 105 -15.35 2.75 6.27
C ALA A 105 -14.10 2.42 7.11
N ASP A 106 -13.33 1.42 6.70
CA ASP A 106 -12.08 1.05 7.36
C ASP A 106 -11.04 2.17 7.26
N ALA A 107 -10.88 2.77 6.07
CA ALA A 107 -9.98 3.91 5.89
C ALA A 107 -10.35 5.07 6.82
N ARG A 108 -11.64 5.39 6.96
CA ARG A 108 -12.13 6.41 7.90
C ARG A 108 -11.82 6.06 9.34
N LYS A 109 -12.06 4.81 9.74
CA LYS A 109 -11.72 4.30 11.08
C LYS A 109 -10.23 4.50 11.39
N MET A 110 -9.35 4.20 10.44
CA MET A 110 -7.90 4.41 10.60
C MET A 110 -7.56 5.89 10.78
N VAL A 111 -8.13 6.78 9.96
CA VAL A 111 -7.94 8.24 10.07
C VAL A 111 -8.44 8.77 11.41
N ASP A 112 -9.63 8.36 11.83
CA ASP A 112 -10.23 8.80 13.09
C ASP A 112 -9.43 8.28 14.30
N THR A 113 -8.90 7.06 14.22
CA THR A 113 -8.01 6.51 15.25
C THR A 113 -6.71 7.31 15.32
N ALA A 114 -6.08 7.62 14.19
CA ALA A 114 -4.88 8.44 14.16
C ALA A 114 -5.10 9.84 14.76
N LYS A 115 -6.23 10.49 14.44
CA LYS A 115 -6.61 11.77 15.03
C LYS A 115 -6.82 11.68 16.54
N ARG A 116 -7.56 10.68 17.00
CA ARG A 116 -7.88 10.48 18.43
C ARG A 116 -6.64 10.18 19.27
N THR A 117 -5.71 9.41 18.74
CA THR A 117 -4.48 9.03 19.44
C THR A 117 -3.35 10.07 19.30
N GLY A 118 -3.47 11.02 18.38
CA GLY A 118 -2.42 11.99 18.05
C GLY A 118 -1.20 11.37 17.38
N LYS A 119 -1.30 10.12 16.91
CA LYS A 119 -0.20 9.42 16.25
C LYS A 119 -0.23 9.62 14.74
N LYS A 120 0.95 9.57 14.14
CA LYS A 120 1.09 9.75 12.69
C LYS A 120 0.70 8.47 11.97
N LEU A 121 -0.11 8.62 10.92
CA LEU A 121 -0.46 7.57 9.98
C LEU A 121 -0.03 8.00 8.58
N SER A 122 0.77 7.22 7.92
CA SER A 122 1.19 7.41 6.54
C SER A 122 0.83 6.19 5.70
N VAL A 123 0.48 6.42 4.44
CA VAL A 123 0.17 5.34 3.48
C VAL A 123 1.28 5.26 2.43
N GLY A 124 1.65 4.06 2.04
CA GLY A 124 2.75 3.76 1.12
C GLY A 124 2.51 4.18 -0.34
N PHE A 125 2.08 5.41 -0.59
CA PHE A 125 1.95 5.97 -1.94
C PHE A 125 3.30 6.49 -2.46
N GLN A 126 4.26 5.58 -2.63
CA GLN A 126 5.65 5.87 -2.96
C GLN A 126 5.83 6.58 -4.31
N TYR A 127 4.85 6.51 -5.23
CA TYR A 127 4.94 7.19 -6.52
C TYR A 127 4.97 8.71 -6.40
N ARG A 128 4.42 9.28 -5.32
CA ARG A 128 4.53 10.71 -5.02
C ARG A 128 5.98 11.18 -4.81
N PHE A 129 6.88 10.28 -4.40
CA PHE A 129 8.29 10.59 -4.08
C PHE A 129 9.25 10.35 -5.25
N ARG A 130 8.76 9.95 -6.42
CA ARG A 130 9.57 9.85 -7.63
C ARG A 130 10.02 11.24 -8.08
N LYS A 131 11.22 11.34 -8.64
CA LYS A 131 11.82 12.61 -9.07
C LYS A 131 10.92 13.37 -10.04
N GLU A 132 10.37 12.66 -11.01
CA GLU A 132 9.43 13.22 -11.99
C GLU A 132 8.13 13.70 -11.36
N ALA A 133 7.60 12.97 -10.38
CA ALA A 133 6.40 13.37 -9.65
C ALA A 133 6.65 14.62 -8.78
N GLN A 134 7.77 14.68 -8.10
CA GLN A 134 8.19 15.85 -7.32
C GLN A 134 8.44 17.07 -8.22
N PHE A 135 9.05 16.87 -9.39
CA PHE A 135 9.23 17.96 -10.36
C PHE A 135 7.90 18.50 -10.85
N LEU A 136 6.96 17.62 -11.22
CA LEU A 136 5.63 18.03 -11.68
C LEU A 136 4.86 18.73 -10.57
N ARG A 137 4.89 18.19 -9.33
CA ARG A 137 4.25 18.83 -8.16
C ARG A 137 4.77 20.25 -7.95
N LYS A 138 6.09 20.42 -7.99
CA LYS A 138 6.71 21.74 -7.87
C LYS A 138 6.24 22.70 -8.98
N ALA A 139 6.19 22.26 -10.23
CA ALA A 139 5.71 23.08 -11.34
C ALA A 139 4.23 23.50 -11.17
N ILE A 140 3.40 22.62 -10.60
CA ILE A 140 2.01 22.91 -10.25
C ILE A 140 1.94 23.95 -9.13
N ASP A 141 2.71 23.78 -8.06
CA ASP A 141 2.74 24.70 -6.91
C ASP A 141 3.24 26.11 -7.29
N GLU A 142 4.12 26.19 -8.29
CA GLU A 142 4.59 27.44 -8.90
C GLU A 142 3.57 28.06 -9.86
N GLY A 143 2.40 27.46 -10.05
CA GLY A 143 1.33 27.95 -10.94
C GLY A 143 1.62 27.81 -12.43
N ARG A 144 2.67 27.09 -12.83
CA ARG A 144 3.12 26.98 -14.24
C ARG A 144 2.11 26.28 -15.14
N LEU A 145 1.23 25.44 -14.59
CA LEU A 145 0.21 24.73 -15.33
C LEU A 145 -1.19 25.36 -15.22
N GLY A 146 -1.32 26.42 -14.44
CA GLY A 146 -2.63 27.01 -14.17
C GLY A 146 -3.57 26.08 -13.43
N GLU A 147 -4.87 26.21 -13.69
CA GLU A 147 -5.89 25.34 -13.11
C GLU A 147 -5.88 23.97 -13.78
N ILE A 148 -5.74 22.92 -12.98
CA ILE A 148 -5.83 21.55 -13.47
C ILE A 148 -7.29 21.09 -13.38
N TYR A 149 -8.00 21.18 -14.49
CA TYR A 149 -9.43 20.85 -14.58
C TYR A 149 -9.71 19.44 -15.15
N ALA A 150 -8.70 18.74 -15.66
CA ALA A 150 -8.83 17.38 -16.17
C ALA A 150 -7.58 16.56 -15.96
N ALA A 151 -7.75 15.28 -15.64
CA ALA A 151 -6.67 14.32 -15.55
C ALA A 151 -7.09 12.96 -16.11
N LYS A 152 -6.10 12.11 -16.42
CA LYS A 152 -6.32 10.71 -16.77
C LYS A 152 -5.39 9.82 -15.95
N ALA A 153 -5.95 8.93 -15.15
CA ALA A 153 -5.22 7.93 -14.39
C ALA A 153 -5.17 6.62 -15.19
N HIS A 154 -4.01 6.30 -15.76
CA HIS A 154 -3.81 5.07 -16.52
C HIS A 154 -2.91 4.11 -15.76
N ALA A 155 -3.40 2.88 -15.53
CA ALA A 155 -2.64 1.79 -14.94
C ALA A 155 -2.93 0.50 -15.72
N ILE A 156 -2.27 0.33 -16.84
CA ILE A 156 -2.55 -0.75 -17.80
C ILE A 156 -1.30 -1.62 -17.98
N ARG A 157 -1.50 -2.93 -17.84
CA ARG A 157 -0.53 -3.94 -18.24
C ARG A 157 -1.16 -4.83 -19.31
N ARG A 158 -0.43 -5.11 -20.38
CA ARG A 158 -0.94 -5.97 -21.44
C ARG A 158 -1.21 -7.39 -20.92
N ARG A 159 -0.24 -7.99 -20.25
CA ARG A 159 -0.29 -9.31 -19.62
C ARG A 159 0.70 -9.34 -18.45
N GLY A 160 0.32 -8.78 -17.34
CA GLY A 160 1.20 -8.61 -16.19
C GLY A 160 0.45 -8.79 -14.87
N VAL A 161 -0.32 -9.88 -14.77
CA VAL A 161 -0.96 -10.28 -13.52
C VAL A 161 0.13 -10.83 -12.60
N PRO A 162 0.26 -10.31 -11.37
CA PRO A 162 1.15 -10.92 -10.38
C PRO A 162 0.62 -12.31 -9.99
N ILE A 163 1.50 -13.31 -10.05
CA ILE A 163 1.19 -14.70 -9.65
C ILE A 163 1.74 -15.05 -8.27
N TRP A 164 2.39 -14.12 -7.62
CA TRP A 164 2.88 -14.23 -6.24
C TRP A 164 1.93 -13.53 -5.27
N GLY A 165 2.00 -13.91 -4.00
CA GLY A 165 1.14 -13.30 -2.97
C GLY A 165 -0.33 -13.68 -3.16
N VAL A 166 -1.22 -12.67 -3.00
CA VAL A 166 -2.68 -12.86 -2.97
C VAL A 166 -3.42 -11.97 -3.99
N PHE A 167 -2.74 -11.50 -5.03
CA PHE A 167 -3.28 -10.51 -5.98
C PHE A 167 -4.52 -10.98 -6.73
N THR A 168 -4.73 -12.29 -6.89
CA THR A 168 -5.89 -12.88 -7.55
C THR A 168 -7.00 -13.32 -6.59
N ASP A 169 -6.75 -13.24 -5.29
CA ASP A 169 -7.67 -13.65 -4.22
C ASP A 169 -8.42 -12.43 -3.67
N LYS A 170 -9.71 -12.34 -3.99
CA LYS A 170 -10.55 -11.21 -3.59
C LYS A 170 -10.74 -11.10 -2.08
N GLU A 171 -10.77 -12.22 -1.36
CA GLU A 171 -10.99 -12.20 0.10
C GLU A 171 -9.82 -11.55 0.85
N LYS A 172 -8.60 -11.73 0.34
CA LYS A 172 -7.38 -11.19 0.97
C LYS A 172 -6.97 -9.84 0.39
N GLN A 173 -7.12 -9.68 -0.93
CA GLN A 173 -6.73 -8.48 -1.66
C GLN A 173 -7.80 -7.38 -1.64
N GLY A 174 -9.09 -7.77 -1.59
CA GLY A 174 -10.22 -6.86 -1.63
C GLY A 174 -10.70 -6.47 -3.04
N GLY A 175 -9.90 -6.72 -4.07
CA GLY A 175 -10.20 -6.43 -5.47
C GLY A 175 -8.98 -6.63 -6.35
N GLY A 176 -9.15 -6.45 -7.66
CA GLY A 176 -8.14 -6.66 -8.68
C GLY A 176 -7.33 -5.40 -9.03
N PRO A 177 -7.15 -5.11 -10.33
CA PRO A 177 -6.26 -4.03 -10.79
C PRO A 177 -6.67 -2.64 -10.34
N LEU A 178 -7.95 -2.39 -10.03
CA LEU A 178 -8.36 -1.08 -9.53
C LEU A 178 -7.73 -0.80 -8.16
N ILE A 179 -7.78 -1.75 -7.25
CA ILE A 179 -7.25 -1.61 -5.89
C ILE A 179 -5.72 -1.72 -5.87
N ASP A 180 -5.14 -2.54 -6.75
CA ASP A 180 -3.68 -2.73 -6.83
C ASP A 180 -2.98 -1.58 -7.57
N LEU A 181 -3.20 -1.49 -8.88
CA LEU A 181 -2.53 -0.53 -9.76
C LEU A 181 -3.25 0.81 -9.82
N GLY A 182 -4.59 0.75 -9.89
CA GLY A 182 -5.45 1.93 -9.98
C GLY A 182 -5.25 2.85 -8.79
N GLY A 183 -5.06 2.28 -7.59
CA GLY A 183 -4.79 3.05 -6.38
C GLY A 183 -3.61 4.00 -6.52
N HIS A 184 -2.51 3.58 -7.14
CA HIS A 184 -1.36 4.45 -7.40
C HIS A 184 -1.63 5.55 -8.42
N ALA A 185 -2.29 5.20 -9.54
CA ALA A 185 -2.56 6.15 -10.62
C ALA A 185 -3.59 7.20 -10.20
N ILE A 186 -4.65 6.78 -9.49
CA ILE A 186 -5.68 7.68 -8.96
C ILE A 186 -5.08 8.59 -7.88
N ASP A 187 -4.29 8.04 -6.97
CA ASP A 187 -3.60 8.82 -5.94
C ASP A 187 -2.74 9.93 -6.52
N GLN A 188 -1.93 9.62 -7.54
CA GLN A 188 -1.11 10.64 -8.21
C GLN A 188 -1.97 11.70 -8.92
N ALA A 189 -3.03 11.29 -9.61
CA ALA A 189 -3.90 12.22 -10.30
C ALA A 189 -4.58 13.19 -9.31
N LEU A 190 -5.17 12.67 -8.24
CA LEU A 190 -5.78 13.47 -7.18
C LEU A 190 -4.77 14.41 -6.51
N TRP A 191 -3.56 13.92 -6.25
CA TRP A 191 -2.50 14.71 -5.64
C TRP A 191 -2.03 15.86 -6.55
N PHE A 192 -1.89 15.63 -7.85
CA PHE A 192 -1.54 16.66 -8.82
C PHE A 192 -2.66 17.68 -9.01
N MET A 193 -3.91 17.22 -9.08
CA MET A 193 -5.08 18.11 -9.16
C MET A 193 -5.28 18.93 -7.89
N GLY A 194 -4.81 18.43 -6.73
CA GLY A 194 -5.08 19.06 -5.44
C GLY A 194 -6.57 19.09 -5.10
N ASN A 195 -7.36 18.21 -5.69
CA ASN A 195 -8.82 18.21 -5.60
C ASN A 195 -9.33 16.83 -5.13
N TYR A 196 -10.07 16.84 -4.03
CA TYR A 196 -10.68 15.66 -3.40
C TYR A 196 -12.19 15.81 -3.21
N ASP A 197 -12.77 16.93 -3.72
CA ASP A 197 -14.19 17.23 -3.53
C ASP A 197 -15.02 16.63 -4.66
N ILE A 198 -15.22 15.31 -4.55
CA ILE A 198 -15.90 14.49 -5.56
C ILE A 198 -17.40 14.76 -5.53
N ALA A 199 -17.98 15.03 -6.70
CA ALA A 199 -19.42 15.15 -6.90
C ALA A 199 -20.06 13.81 -7.29
N SER A 200 -19.46 13.07 -8.22
CA SER A 200 -19.94 11.74 -8.62
C SER A 200 -18.84 10.85 -9.16
N VAL A 201 -19.09 9.55 -9.09
CA VAL A 201 -18.25 8.51 -9.68
C VAL A 201 -19.14 7.55 -10.47
N THR A 202 -18.74 7.26 -11.70
CA THR A 202 -19.34 6.20 -12.52
C THR A 202 -18.26 5.25 -12.97
N GLY A 203 -18.52 3.94 -12.93
CA GLY A 203 -17.51 2.99 -13.35
C GLY A 203 -18.07 1.60 -13.61
N VAL A 204 -17.25 0.79 -14.27
CA VAL A 204 -17.52 -0.61 -14.55
C VAL A 204 -16.27 -1.44 -14.26
N VAL A 205 -16.48 -2.67 -13.85
CA VAL A 205 -15.45 -3.70 -13.72
C VAL A 205 -15.78 -4.89 -14.63
N ASN A 206 -14.76 -5.58 -15.10
CA ASN A 206 -14.94 -6.74 -15.96
C ASN A 206 -14.20 -7.96 -15.41
N TYR A 207 -14.73 -9.14 -15.76
CA TYR A 207 -14.24 -10.47 -15.42
C TYR A 207 -14.17 -11.28 -16.71
N LYS A 208 -13.15 -11.05 -17.56
CA LYS A 208 -13.05 -11.60 -18.92
C LYS A 208 -11.76 -12.37 -19.18
N LEU A 209 -10.79 -12.26 -18.30
CA LEU A 209 -9.46 -12.81 -18.50
C LEU A 209 -9.04 -13.81 -17.41
N GLY A 210 -9.78 -13.92 -16.30
CA GLY A 210 -9.45 -14.80 -15.18
C GLY A 210 -9.29 -16.27 -15.58
N ASP A 211 -10.05 -16.72 -16.59
CA ASP A 211 -10.00 -18.06 -17.17
C ASP A 211 -8.93 -18.25 -18.28
N LYS A 212 -8.09 -17.22 -18.54
CA LYS A 212 -7.12 -17.18 -19.66
C LYS A 212 -5.69 -16.88 -19.17
N PRO A 213 -5.05 -17.82 -18.46
CA PRO A 213 -3.74 -17.59 -17.85
C PRO A 213 -2.58 -17.52 -18.84
N GLU A 214 -2.79 -17.89 -20.12
CA GLU A 214 -1.73 -18.01 -21.11
C GLU A 214 -1.13 -16.66 -21.50
N GLY A 215 0.18 -16.65 -21.71
CA GLY A 215 0.94 -15.49 -22.18
C GLY A 215 1.09 -14.38 -21.14
N ASN A 216 0.84 -14.66 -19.86
CA ASN A 216 1.20 -13.77 -18.76
C ASN A 216 2.72 -13.72 -18.57
N MET A 217 3.29 -12.54 -18.38
CA MET A 217 4.75 -12.35 -18.27
C MET A 217 5.36 -13.03 -17.03
N ALA A 218 4.58 -13.15 -15.96
CA ALA A 218 5.03 -13.77 -14.71
C ALA A 218 4.78 -15.30 -14.66
N GLY A 219 4.23 -15.88 -15.74
CA GLY A 219 3.76 -17.26 -15.77
C GLY A 219 2.24 -17.36 -15.63
N PRO A 220 1.66 -18.55 -15.87
CA PRO A 220 0.23 -18.75 -15.75
C PRO A 220 -0.23 -18.67 -14.28
N TRP A 221 -1.42 -18.15 -14.07
CA TRP A 221 -2.13 -18.28 -12.80
C TRP A 221 -3.08 -19.47 -12.83
N ASP A 222 -3.57 -19.85 -11.66
CA ASP A 222 -4.63 -20.86 -11.54
C ASP A 222 -6.01 -20.16 -11.74
N PRO A 223 -6.75 -20.50 -12.80
CA PRO A 223 -8.06 -19.91 -13.06
C PRO A 223 -9.08 -20.11 -11.94
N ASP A 224 -9.00 -21.24 -11.22
CA ASP A 224 -9.94 -21.59 -10.16
C ASP A 224 -9.77 -20.69 -8.91
N THR A 225 -8.60 -20.09 -8.76
CA THR A 225 -8.27 -19.17 -7.66
C THR A 225 -8.36 -17.68 -8.07
N TYR A 226 -8.66 -17.39 -9.34
CA TYR A 226 -8.78 -16.03 -9.84
C TYR A 226 -10.18 -15.45 -9.58
N THR A 227 -10.35 -14.72 -8.49
CA THR A 227 -11.66 -14.26 -8.01
C THR A 227 -11.88 -12.75 -8.10
N VAL A 228 -10.86 -12.00 -8.54
CA VAL A 228 -10.92 -10.54 -8.68
C VAL A 228 -11.34 -10.11 -10.09
N GLU A 229 -11.72 -8.85 -10.24
CA GLU A 229 -11.88 -8.25 -11.57
C GLU A 229 -10.51 -8.15 -12.27
N ASP A 230 -10.52 -8.23 -13.61
CA ASP A 230 -9.31 -8.11 -14.45
C ASP A 230 -9.14 -6.74 -15.11
N SER A 231 -10.19 -5.93 -15.11
CA SER A 231 -10.15 -4.56 -15.59
C SER A 231 -11.22 -3.69 -14.94
N ALA A 232 -10.92 -2.40 -14.83
CA ALA A 232 -11.83 -1.39 -14.34
C ALA A 232 -11.71 -0.11 -15.17
N PHE A 233 -12.84 0.53 -15.45
CA PHE A 233 -12.93 1.82 -16.12
C PHE A 233 -13.86 2.71 -15.33
N GLY A 234 -13.54 3.99 -15.23
CA GLY A 234 -14.35 4.91 -14.46
C GLY A 234 -14.19 6.35 -14.91
N PHE A 235 -15.12 7.16 -14.45
CA PHE A 235 -15.13 8.60 -14.63
C PHE A 235 -15.54 9.26 -13.31
N VAL A 236 -14.78 10.26 -12.91
CA VAL A 236 -15.02 11.05 -11.70
C VAL A 236 -15.31 12.48 -12.08
N THR A 237 -16.39 13.06 -11.56
CA THR A 237 -16.63 14.52 -11.62
C THR A 237 -16.45 15.12 -10.24
N PHE A 238 -15.84 16.30 -10.21
CA PHE A 238 -15.61 17.06 -8.99
C PHE A 238 -16.60 18.23 -8.90
N LYS A 239 -16.86 18.74 -7.70
CA LYS A 239 -17.82 19.83 -7.49
C LYS A 239 -17.46 21.13 -8.19
N ASN A 240 -16.16 21.38 -8.45
CA ASN A 240 -15.70 22.52 -9.24
C ASN A 240 -15.81 22.32 -10.77
N GLY A 241 -16.35 21.19 -11.23
CA GLY A 241 -16.49 20.88 -12.65
C GLY A 241 -15.29 20.15 -13.27
N ALA A 242 -14.19 19.96 -12.51
CA ALA A 242 -13.06 19.16 -12.98
C ALA A 242 -13.45 17.68 -13.16
N SER A 243 -12.63 16.91 -13.91
CA SER A 243 -12.85 15.48 -14.19
C SER A 243 -11.58 14.65 -14.13
N LEU A 244 -11.72 13.40 -13.77
CA LEU A 244 -10.69 12.37 -13.77
C LEU A 244 -11.24 11.09 -14.40
#